data_a96c7fb5ab51ce8f2394b50566ad93bd
#
_entry.id   a96c7fb5ab51ce8f2394b50566ad93bd
#
_cell.length_a   1.000
_cell.length_b   1.000
_cell.length_c   1.000
_cell.angle_alpha   90.00
_cell.angle_beta   90.00
_cell.angle_gamma   90.00
#
_symmetry.space_group_name_H-M   'P 1'
#
loop_
_entity.id
_entity.type
_entity.pdbx_description
1 polymer ?
#
loop_
_entity_poly.entity_id
_entity_poly.type
_entity_poly.pdbx_seq_one_letter_code
_entity_poly.pdbx_strand_id
1 'polypeptide(L)'
;MFLADIGNSYFHLFDGKTVIHLSHKEAIAKYHQENIYYICVKHALNEKISSIPTWHNISIKMKLAGAYRTMGVDRKALCLSHREGIFVDAGSAITVDVIEKGKYMGGFILPGLNAYLQAYRSISGVLDVSLNNAVSLHELPLTTKDGISYGIIASIKTLIDKHRQGKTLYITGGDGKVLSSFFEKAVFDEALVFKGMQNALDVQSTNNNKQ
;
A
#
# COMPACT_ATOMS: atom_id res chain seq x y z
N MET A 1 -4.09 -0.43 21.27
CA MET A 1 -4.71 -1.41 20.34
C MET A 1 -3.75 -1.61 19.20
N PHE A 2 -3.31 -2.86 18.99
CA PHE A 2 -2.46 -3.17 17.83
C PHE A 2 -3.31 -3.42 16.59
N LEU A 3 -2.90 -2.84 15.46
CA LEU A 3 -3.44 -3.16 14.14
C LEU A 3 -2.36 -3.82 13.30
N ALA A 4 -2.71 -4.80 12.48
CA ALA A 4 -1.76 -5.45 11.60
C ALA A 4 -2.28 -5.55 10.17
N ASP A 5 -1.40 -5.20 9.22
CA ASP A 5 -1.55 -5.50 7.81
C ASP A 5 -0.57 -6.61 7.44
N ILE A 6 -1.12 -7.78 7.08
CA ILE A 6 -0.34 -8.98 6.79
C ILE A 6 -0.26 -9.15 5.28
N GLY A 7 0.76 -8.53 4.73
CA GLY A 7 1.08 -8.57 3.31
C GLY A 7 1.75 -9.88 2.87
N ASN A 8 2.00 -9.99 1.57
CA ASN A 8 2.71 -11.16 1.00
C ASN A 8 4.15 -11.28 1.49
N SER A 9 4.86 -10.17 1.61
CA SER A 9 6.29 -10.12 1.96
C SER A 9 6.54 -9.83 3.42
N TYR A 10 5.79 -8.93 4.03
CA TYR A 10 6.01 -8.43 5.38
C TYR A 10 4.73 -8.43 6.21
N PHE A 11 4.95 -8.39 7.52
CA PHE A 11 3.95 -8.13 8.55
C PHE A 11 4.17 -6.70 9.04
N HIS A 12 3.19 -5.84 8.79
CA HIS A 12 3.21 -4.46 9.25
C HIS A 12 2.35 -4.35 10.50
N LEU A 13 2.93 -3.87 11.60
CA LEU A 13 2.25 -3.70 12.88
C LEU A 13 2.21 -2.21 13.25
N PHE A 14 1.05 -1.72 13.63
CA PHE A 14 0.83 -0.38 14.12
C PHE A 14 0.43 -0.40 15.59
N ASP A 15 1.19 0.30 16.44
CA ASP A 15 0.98 0.35 17.88
C ASP A 15 0.09 1.53 18.33
N GLY A 16 -0.37 2.34 17.38
CA GLY A 16 -1.09 3.59 17.61
C GLY A 16 -0.24 4.84 17.38
N LYS A 17 1.07 4.68 17.15
CA LYS A 17 2.02 5.78 16.91
C LYS A 17 2.96 5.48 15.74
N THR A 18 3.53 4.29 15.70
CA THR A 18 4.57 3.90 14.74
C THR A 18 4.19 2.63 14.00
N VAL A 19 4.66 2.52 12.77
CA VAL A 19 4.55 1.30 11.97
C VAL A 19 5.84 0.51 12.11
N ILE A 20 5.72 -0.75 12.49
CA ILE A 20 6.85 -1.69 12.67
C ILE A 20 6.76 -2.73 11.56
N HIS A 21 7.86 -2.96 10.85
CA HIS A 21 7.96 -3.95 9.79
C HIS A 21 8.69 -5.19 10.28
N LEU A 22 8.05 -6.35 10.18
CA LEU A 22 8.56 -7.61 10.69
C LEU A 22 8.45 -8.70 9.63
N SER A 23 9.24 -9.74 9.74
CA SER A 23 8.92 -11.00 9.08
C SER A 23 7.70 -11.64 9.75
N HIS A 24 6.94 -12.43 9.02
CA HIS A 24 5.77 -13.14 9.58
C HIS A 24 6.15 -14.04 10.78
N LYS A 25 7.34 -14.66 10.72
CA LYS A 25 7.84 -15.54 11.81
C LYS A 25 8.13 -14.74 13.08
N GLU A 26 8.81 -13.60 12.95
CA GLU A 26 9.12 -12.72 14.09
C GLU A 26 7.86 -12.13 14.70
N ALA A 27 6.92 -11.68 13.88
CA ALA A 27 5.65 -11.13 14.36
C ALA A 27 4.87 -12.15 15.19
N ILE A 28 4.71 -13.38 14.69
CA ILE A 28 4.02 -14.44 15.43
C ILE A 28 4.76 -14.77 16.73
N ALA A 29 6.08 -14.94 16.70
CA ALA A 29 6.86 -15.27 17.88
C ALA A 29 6.75 -14.21 18.98
N LYS A 30 6.77 -12.92 18.59
CA LYS A 30 6.81 -11.81 19.53
C LYS A 30 5.44 -11.38 20.04
N TYR A 31 4.40 -11.46 19.20
CA TYR A 31 3.11 -10.84 19.47
C TYR A 31 1.93 -11.80 19.60
N HIS A 32 2.15 -13.13 19.65
CA HIS A 32 1.06 -14.12 19.74
C HIS A 32 0.18 -13.99 21.01
N GLN A 33 0.67 -13.34 22.05
CA GLN A 33 -0.10 -13.07 23.29
C GLN A 33 -0.80 -11.69 23.27
N GLU A 34 -0.48 -10.84 22.30
CA GLU A 34 -1.06 -9.49 22.22
C GLU A 34 -2.39 -9.51 21.47
N ASN A 35 -3.31 -8.63 21.87
CA ASN A 35 -4.56 -8.43 21.15
C ASN A 35 -4.32 -7.63 19.87
N ILE A 36 -4.40 -8.30 18.73
CA ILE A 36 -4.17 -7.72 17.39
C ILE A 36 -5.44 -7.82 16.55
N TYR A 37 -5.85 -6.68 15.98
CA TYR A 37 -6.86 -6.63 14.92
C TYR A 37 -6.15 -6.59 13.58
N TYR A 38 -6.41 -7.57 12.71
CA TYR A 38 -5.63 -7.69 11.48
C TYR A 38 -6.47 -7.82 10.21
N ILE A 39 -5.86 -7.41 9.11
CA ILE A 39 -6.24 -7.78 7.75
C ILE A 39 -5.12 -8.65 7.15
N CYS A 40 -5.47 -9.57 6.24
CA CYS A 40 -4.49 -10.49 5.66
C CYS A 40 -4.79 -10.76 4.18
N VAL A 41 -3.79 -10.57 3.33
CA VAL A 41 -3.83 -10.95 1.90
C VAL A 41 -3.07 -12.25 1.62
N LYS A 42 -2.26 -12.74 2.56
CA LYS A 42 -1.45 -13.95 2.40
C LYS A 42 -2.21 -15.21 2.78
N HIS A 43 -2.88 -15.81 1.81
CA HIS A 43 -3.71 -17.00 2.02
C HIS A 43 -2.99 -18.16 2.74
N ALA A 44 -1.72 -18.43 2.40
CA ALA A 44 -0.93 -19.52 3.02
C ALA A 44 -0.69 -19.36 4.53
N LEU A 45 -0.86 -18.16 5.09
CA LEU A 45 -0.73 -17.93 6.53
C LEU A 45 -2.07 -17.93 7.26
N ASN A 46 -3.16 -17.90 6.54
CA ASN A 46 -4.48 -17.62 7.11
C ASN A 46 -4.88 -18.66 8.17
N GLU A 47 -4.64 -19.95 7.92
CA GLU A 47 -4.93 -21.02 8.89
C GLU A 47 -4.12 -20.85 10.18
N LYS A 48 -2.82 -20.59 10.04
CA LYS A 48 -1.93 -20.43 11.20
C LYS A 48 -2.27 -19.19 12.02
N ILE A 49 -2.64 -18.09 11.38
CA ILE A 49 -2.94 -16.83 12.08
C ILE A 49 -4.31 -16.92 12.74
N SER A 50 -5.29 -17.52 12.08
CA SER A 50 -6.65 -17.66 12.61
C SER A 50 -6.74 -18.57 13.83
N SER A 51 -5.73 -19.43 14.07
CA SER A 51 -5.65 -20.26 15.26
C SER A 51 -5.10 -19.54 16.49
N ILE A 52 -4.62 -18.28 16.36
CA ILE A 52 -4.14 -17.48 17.50
C ILE A 52 -5.33 -16.78 18.16
N PRO A 53 -5.71 -17.14 19.40
CA PRO A 53 -6.97 -16.66 20.01
C PRO A 53 -7.03 -15.15 20.23
N THR A 54 -5.87 -14.51 20.39
CA THR A 54 -5.73 -13.06 20.63
C THR A 54 -5.74 -12.23 19.35
N TRP A 55 -5.76 -12.89 18.17
CA TRP A 55 -5.72 -12.19 16.89
C TRP A 55 -7.09 -12.20 16.21
N HIS A 56 -7.60 -11.02 15.87
CA HIS A 56 -8.96 -10.83 15.38
C HIS A 56 -8.95 -10.37 13.92
N ASN A 57 -9.45 -11.22 13.03
CA ASN A 57 -9.58 -10.87 11.61
C ASN A 57 -10.71 -9.86 11.42
N ILE A 58 -10.37 -8.66 10.94
CA ILE A 58 -11.33 -7.59 10.66
C ILE A 58 -11.55 -7.34 9.17
N SER A 59 -11.08 -8.22 8.30
CA SER A 59 -11.19 -8.04 6.83
C SER A 59 -12.63 -7.82 6.36
N ILE A 60 -13.60 -8.48 6.99
CA ILE A 60 -15.04 -8.31 6.67
C ILE A 60 -15.56 -6.90 6.96
N LYS A 61 -14.87 -6.15 7.81
CA LYS A 61 -15.21 -4.77 8.15
C LYS A 61 -14.74 -3.76 7.11
N MET A 62 -13.82 -4.13 6.22
CA MET A 62 -13.30 -3.28 5.14
C MET A 62 -14.35 -3.17 4.00
N LYS A 63 -15.46 -2.48 4.30
CA LYS A 63 -16.57 -2.27 3.36
C LYS A 63 -16.37 -0.95 2.63
N LEU A 64 -15.96 -1.01 1.36
CA LEU A 64 -15.76 0.14 0.49
C LEU A 64 -16.85 0.16 -0.60
N ALA A 65 -17.62 1.23 -0.67
CA ALA A 65 -18.64 1.41 -1.70
C ALA A 65 -18.01 1.41 -3.09
N GLY A 66 -18.58 0.66 -4.03
CA GLY A 66 -18.08 0.55 -5.40
C GLY A 66 -16.91 -0.40 -5.60
N ALA A 67 -16.34 -0.98 -4.53
CA ALA A 67 -15.27 -1.97 -4.65
C ALA A 67 -15.75 -3.25 -5.35
N TYR A 68 -14.94 -3.78 -6.26
CA TYR A 68 -15.22 -5.05 -6.90
C TYR A 68 -14.92 -6.24 -5.96
N ARG A 69 -15.60 -7.38 -6.20
CA ARG A 69 -15.59 -8.53 -5.28
C ARG A 69 -14.20 -9.06 -4.93
N THR A 70 -13.28 -9.08 -5.89
CA THR A 70 -11.92 -9.62 -5.74
C THR A 70 -10.87 -8.59 -5.36
N MET A 71 -11.28 -7.34 -5.01
CA MET A 71 -10.34 -6.31 -4.56
C MET A 71 -9.69 -6.71 -3.24
N GLY A 72 -8.36 -6.60 -3.17
CA GLY A 72 -7.56 -6.87 -1.97
C GLY A 72 -8.05 -6.09 -0.76
N VAL A 73 -8.00 -6.71 0.41
CA VAL A 73 -8.47 -6.09 1.66
C VAL A 73 -7.56 -4.94 2.10
N ASP A 74 -6.27 -5.03 1.84
CA ASP A 74 -5.26 -3.99 2.02
C ASP A 74 -5.60 -2.72 1.23
N ARG A 75 -5.92 -2.86 -0.06
CA ARG A 75 -6.36 -1.76 -0.91
C ARG A 75 -7.66 -1.13 -0.41
N LYS A 76 -8.63 -1.96 0.03
CA LYS A 76 -9.87 -1.45 0.63
C LYS A 76 -9.57 -0.64 1.90
N ALA A 77 -8.72 -1.16 2.77
CA ALA A 77 -8.30 -0.46 3.99
C ALA A 77 -7.62 0.87 3.65
N LEU A 78 -6.66 0.88 2.73
CA LEU A 78 -6.00 2.10 2.28
C LEU A 78 -7.02 3.14 1.78
N CYS A 79 -7.96 2.74 0.93
CA CYS A 79 -9.00 3.60 0.38
C CYS A 79 -9.99 4.14 1.43
N LEU A 80 -10.16 3.45 2.57
CA LEU A 80 -10.99 3.90 3.68
C LEU A 80 -10.30 4.95 4.57
N SER A 81 -9.01 5.26 4.34
CA SER A 81 -8.28 6.26 5.12
C SER A 81 -8.83 7.67 4.95
N HIS A 82 -9.31 8.02 3.75
CA HIS A 82 -9.91 9.32 3.43
C HIS A 82 -11.08 9.17 2.47
N ARG A 83 -11.98 10.18 2.46
CA ARG A 83 -13.19 10.14 1.63
C ARG A 83 -12.97 10.52 0.17
N GLU A 84 -11.81 11.07 -0.16
CA GLU A 84 -11.46 11.53 -1.52
C GLU A 84 -9.95 11.55 -1.71
N GLY A 85 -9.49 11.19 -2.91
CA GLY A 85 -8.07 11.23 -3.27
C GLY A 85 -7.68 10.14 -4.24
N ILE A 86 -6.38 10.14 -4.55
CA ILE A 86 -5.68 9.04 -5.20
C ILE A 86 -4.81 8.37 -4.14
N PHE A 87 -4.93 7.07 -4.03
CA PHE A 87 -4.25 6.27 -3.02
C PHE A 87 -3.26 5.35 -3.71
N VAL A 88 -2.00 5.45 -3.33
CA VAL A 88 -0.91 4.66 -3.88
C VAL A 88 -0.25 3.86 -2.77
N ASP A 89 -0.21 2.55 -2.92
CA ASP A 89 0.66 1.70 -2.13
C ASP A 89 1.84 1.25 -3.01
N ALA A 90 3.02 1.75 -2.68
CA ALA A 90 4.26 1.45 -3.39
C ALA A 90 5.04 0.36 -2.65
N GLY A 91 4.67 -0.89 -2.89
CA GLY A 91 5.27 -2.09 -2.32
C GLY A 91 5.80 -3.05 -3.38
N SER A 92 5.65 -4.37 -3.14
CA SER A 92 6.01 -5.42 -4.11
C SER A 92 5.27 -5.28 -5.45
N ALA A 93 4.07 -4.72 -5.42
CA ALA A 93 3.38 -4.11 -6.55
C ALA A 93 3.06 -2.67 -6.19
N ILE A 94 2.84 -1.81 -7.18
CA ILE A 94 2.31 -0.47 -6.97
C ILE A 94 0.83 -0.52 -7.31
N THR A 95 -0.02 -0.31 -6.31
CA THR A 95 -1.46 -0.17 -6.54
C THR A 95 -1.86 1.29 -6.54
N VAL A 96 -2.76 1.66 -7.43
CA VAL A 96 -3.27 3.04 -7.55
C VAL A 96 -4.78 2.98 -7.58
N ASP A 97 -5.43 3.64 -6.63
CA ASP A 97 -6.85 3.61 -6.41
C ASP A 97 -7.44 5.02 -6.33
N VAL A 98 -8.58 5.25 -6.95
CA VAL A 98 -9.26 6.55 -6.98
C VAL A 98 -10.53 6.48 -6.15
N ILE A 99 -10.66 7.40 -5.19
CA ILE A 99 -11.86 7.55 -4.36
C ILE A 99 -12.46 8.93 -4.57
N GLU A 100 -13.78 8.96 -4.74
CA GLU A 100 -14.58 10.18 -4.79
C GLU A 100 -15.78 10.05 -3.86
N LYS A 101 -15.93 10.99 -2.94
CA LYS A 101 -17.04 11.02 -1.96
C LYS A 101 -17.25 9.70 -1.21
N GLY A 102 -16.16 9.00 -0.90
CA GLY A 102 -16.16 7.72 -0.20
C GLY A 102 -16.51 6.51 -1.08
N LYS A 103 -16.57 6.67 -2.41
CA LYS A 103 -16.84 5.60 -3.36
C LYS A 103 -15.59 5.30 -4.21
N TYR A 104 -15.30 4.03 -4.41
CA TYR A 104 -14.27 3.56 -5.31
C TYR A 104 -14.66 3.80 -6.77
N MET A 105 -13.82 4.51 -7.50
CA MET A 105 -14.05 4.88 -8.90
C MET A 105 -13.27 4.02 -9.88
N GLY A 106 -12.29 3.29 -9.41
CA GLY A 106 -11.41 2.45 -10.22
C GLY A 106 -9.97 2.55 -9.76
N GLY A 107 -9.10 1.76 -10.36
CA GLY A 107 -7.69 1.76 -10.07
C GLY A 107 -6.93 0.83 -10.99
N PHE A 108 -5.62 0.81 -10.85
CA PHE A 108 -4.73 -0.05 -11.63
C PHE A 108 -3.58 -0.55 -10.76
N ILE A 109 -2.88 -1.54 -11.26
CA ILE A 109 -1.74 -2.18 -10.58
C ILE A 109 -0.57 -2.17 -11.55
N LEU A 110 0.59 -1.76 -11.04
CA LEU A 110 1.87 -1.78 -11.74
C LEU A 110 2.84 -2.70 -10.98
N PRO A 111 3.90 -3.19 -11.63
CA PRO A 111 5.01 -3.82 -10.93
C PRO A 111 5.60 -2.87 -9.89
N GLY A 112 6.06 -3.38 -8.74
CA GLY A 112 6.86 -2.59 -7.80
C GLY A 112 8.21 -2.19 -8.41
N LEU A 113 8.90 -1.20 -7.82
CA LEU A 113 10.16 -0.70 -8.36
C LEU A 113 11.20 -1.82 -8.52
N ASN A 114 11.30 -2.71 -7.54
CA ASN A 114 12.20 -3.86 -7.63
C ASN A 114 11.78 -4.85 -8.74
N ALA A 115 10.48 -5.07 -8.95
CA ALA A 115 10.01 -5.96 -10.02
C ALA A 115 10.32 -5.40 -11.41
N TYR A 116 10.23 -4.07 -11.61
CA TYR A 116 10.71 -3.43 -12.82
C TYR A 116 12.19 -3.68 -13.06
N LEU A 117 13.03 -3.45 -12.03
CA LEU A 117 14.49 -3.67 -12.15
C LEU A 117 14.82 -5.14 -12.44
N GLN A 118 14.12 -6.08 -11.81
CA GLN A 118 14.28 -7.50 -12.11
C GLN A 118 13.92 -7.85 -13.56
N ALA A 119 12.87 -7.22 -14.11
CA ALA A 119 12.50 -7.40 -15.51
C ALA A 119 13.62 -6.93 -16.46
N TYR A 120 14.22 -5.75 -16.19
CA TYR A 120 15.38 -5.28 -16.97
C TYR A 120 16.58 -6.22 -16.85
N ARG A 121 16.91 -6.67 -15.64
CA ARG A 121 17.98 -7.65 -15.39
C ARG A 121 17.78 -8.94 -16.18
N SER A 122 16.55 -9.40 -16.32
CA SER A 122 16.22 -10.63 -17.07
C SER A 122 16.43 -10.50 -18.59
N ILE A 123 16.44 -9.26 -19.12
CA ILE A 123 16.70 -9.01 -20.55
C ILE A 123 18.20 -9.11 -20.85
N SER A 124 19.03 -8.47 -20.03
CA SER A 124 20.49 -8.46 -20.25
C SER A 124 21.23 -8.03 -18.97
N GLY A 125 22.41 -8.63 -18.72
CA GLY A 125 23.29 -8.22 -17.62
C GLY A 125 23.75 -6.75 -17.68
N VAL A 126 23.79 -6.15 -18.87
CA VAL A 126 24.10 -4.70 -19.02
C VAL A 126 23.00 -3.83 -18.44
N LEU A 127 21.78 -4.35 -18.33
CA LEU A 127 20.63 -3.65 -17.75
C LEU A 127 20.45 -3.94 -16.26
N ASP A 128 21.36 -4.69 -15.63
CA ASP A 128 21.39 -4.93 -14.19
C ASP A 128 21.93 -3.69 -13.46
N VAL A 129 21.08 -2.74 -13.22
CA VAL A 129 21.40 -1.47 -12.56
C VAL A 129 20.52 -1.25 -11.35
N SER A 130 20.98 -0.42 -10.41
CA SER A 130 20.15 0.10 -9.32
C SER A 130 19.33 1.30 -9.77
N LEU A 131 18.16 1.51 -9.16
CA LEU A 131 17.36 2.70 -9.41
C LEU A 131 18.12 3.97 -9.01
N ASN A 132 18.07 5.00 -9.85
CA ASN A 132 18.46 6.35 -9.47
C ASN A 132 17.24 7.07 -8.87
N ASN A 133 17.19 7.19 -7.54
CA ASN A 133 16.10 7.83 -6.81
C ASN A 133 16.03 9.35 -7.01
N ALA A 134 17.00 9.94 -7.69
CA ALA A 134 17.07 11.36 -7.97
C ALA A 134 17.15 11.65 -9.48
N VAL A 135 16.67 10.73 -10.32
CA VAL A 135 16.67 10.92 -11.78
C VAL A 135 15.83 12.14 -12.14
N SER A 136 16.39 13.03 -12.99
CA SER A 136 15.63 14.15 -13.56
C SER A 136 14.57 13.62 -14.51
N LEU A 137 13.36 14.16 -14.42
CA LEU A 137 12.28 13.86 -15.37
C LEU A 137 12.08 15.01 -16.40
N HIS A 138 12.92 16.05 -16.36
CA HIS A 138 12.83 17.22 -17.25
C HIS A 138 13.67 17.05 -18.52
N GLU A 139 14.68 16.19 -18.47
CA GLU A 139 15.62 15.97 -19.55
C GLU A 139 15.77 14.49 -19.87
N LEU A 140 16.05 14.16 -21.13
CA LEU A 140 16.31 12.78 -21.53
C LEU A 140 17.67 12.31 -20.98
N PRO A 141 17.73 11.15 -20.33
CA PRO A 141 18.96 10.62 -19.77
C PRO A 141 19.99 10.21 -20.82
N LEU A 142 21.27 10.31 -20.44
CA LEU A 142 22.40 9.92 -21.30
C LEU A 142 23.17 8.67 -20.79
N THR A 143 22.66 8.02 -19.73
CA THR A 143 23.24 6.78 -19.20
C THR A 143 22.20 5.67 -19.15
N THR A 144 22.62 4.41 -19.20
CA THR A 144 21.72 3.25 -19.09
C THR A 144 20.97 3.25 -17.74
N LYS A 145 21.66 3.55 -16.65
CA LYS A 145 21.07 3.60 -15.31
C LYS A 145 19.95 4.65 -15.23
N ASP A 146 20.23 5.84 -15.71
CA ASP A 146 19.25 6.93 -15.67
C ASP A 146 18.13 6.70 -16.69
N GLY A 147 18.42 6.12 -17.85
CA GLY A 147 17.43 5.75 -18.86
C GLY A 147 16.40 4.74 -18.32
N ILE A 148 16.84 3.73 -17.60
CA ILE A 148 15.96 2.76 -16.95
C ILE A 148 15.17 3.44 -15.84
N SER A 149 15.82 4.20 -14.98
CA SER A 149 15.17 4.91 -13.86
C SER A 149 14.12 5.90 -14.35
N TYR A 150 14.45 6.68 -15.37
CA TYR A 150 13.53 7.60 -16.05
C TYR A 150 12.32 6.86 -16.63
N GLY A 151 12.56 5.77 -17.38
CA GLY A 151 11.48 5.00 -17.99
C GLY A 151 10.50 4.45 -16.97
N ILE A 152 10.99 3.94 -15.84
CA ILE A 152 10.16 3.44 -14.75
C ILE A 152 9.37 4.58 -14.11
N ILE A 153 10.06 5.60 -13.60
CA ILE A 153 9.44 6.67 -12.81
C ILE A 153 8.51 7.53 -13.67
N ALA A 154 8.91 7.90 -14.89
CA ALA A 154 8.07 8.69 -15.78
C ALA A 154 6.78 7.94 -16.16
N SER A 155 6.86 6.64 -16.41
CA SER A 155 5.67 5.82 -16.71
C SER A 155 4.69 5.80 -15.54
N ILE A 156 5.17 5.55 -14.33
CA ILE A 156 4.36 5.55 -13.10
C ILE A 156 3.73 6.93 -12.88
N LYS A 157 4.58 7.98 -12.94
CA LYS A 157 4.14 9.37 -12.72
C LYS A 157 3.09 9.80 -13.72
N THR A 158 3.29 9.56 -14.99
CA THR A 158 2.35 9.95 -16.06
C THR A 158 0.99 9.30 -15.86
N LEU A 159 0.94 8.01 -15.49
CA LEU A 159 -0.33 7.32 -15.24
C LEU A 159 -1.06 7.87 -14.01
N ILE A 160 -0.32 8.15 -12.93
CA ILE A 160 -0.91 8.73 -11.71
C ILE A 160 -1.42 10.16 -12.00
N ASP A 161 -0.61 11.01 -12.62
CA ASP A 161 -0.97 12.40 -12.93
C ASP A 161 -2.19 12.49 -13.86
N LYS A 162 -2.30 11.58 -14.83
CA LYS A 162 -3.47 11.49 -15.72
C LYS A 162 -4.79 11.37 -14.95
N HIS A 163 -4.80 10.67 -13.82
CA HIS A 163 -6.00 10.43 -13.01
C HIS A 163 -6.12 11.38 -11.82
N ARG A 164 -5.08 12.17 -11.52
CA ARG A 164 -5.04 13.04 -10.34
C ARG A 164 -6.08 14.15 -10.37
N GLN A 165 -6.21 14.87 -11.49
CA GLN A 165 -7.25 15.88 -11.71
C GLN A 165 -7.49 16.80 -10.50
N GLY A 166 -6.43 17.29 -9.88
CA GLY A 166 -6.50 18.16 -8.70
C GLY A 166 -6.75 17.45 -7.36
N LYS A 167 -6.95 16.13 -7.34
CA LYS A 167 -7.13 15.36 -6.10
C LYS A 167 -5.82 15.29 -5.31
N THR A 168 -5.94 15.16 -3.99
CA THR A 168 -4.81 14.88 -3.12
C THR A 168 -4.26 13.48 -3.43
N LEU A 169 -2.94 13.38 -3.56
CA LEU A 169 -2.22 12.14 -3.76
C LEU A 169 -1.67 11.66 -2.42
N TYR A 170 -2.17 10.54 -1.95
CA TYR A 170 -1.71 9.84 -0.75
C TYR A 170 -0.86 8.66 -1.15
N ILE A 171 0.35 8.56 -0.58
CA ILE A 171 1.30 7.49 -0.90
C ILE A 171 1.73 6.78 0.38
N THR A 172 1.78 5.46 0.34
CA THR A 172 2.30 4.58 1.40
C THR A 172 3.16 3.48 0.79
N GLY A 173 3.60 2.53 1.62
CA GLY A 173 4.42 1.39 1.20
C GLY A 173 5.92 1.63 1.31
N GLY A 174 6.70 0.57 1.23
CA GLY A 174 8.15 0.61 1.45
C GLY A 174 8.91 1.50 0.47
N ASP A 175 8.47 1.58 -0.79
CA ASP A 175 9.02 2.46 -1.82
C ASP A 175 8.30 3.82 -1.86
N GLY A 176 7.31 4.03 -1.00
CA GLY A 176 6.43 5.21 -1.02
C GLY A 176 7.18 6.52 -0.82
N LYS A 177 8.18 6.55 0.06
CA LYS A 177 9.01 7.73 0.30
C LYS A 177 9.80 8.14 -0.95
N VAL A 178 10.38 7.17 -1.64
CA VAL A 178 11.11 7.42 -2.90
C VAL A 178 10.14 7.88 -3.97
N LEU A 179 9.02 7.18 -4.15
CA LEU A 179 8.04 7.53 -5.17
C LEU A 179 7.43 8.91 -4.92
N SER A 180 7.13 9.27 -3.68
CA SER A 180 6.53 10.56 -3.33
C SER A 180 7.40 11.77 -3.70
N SER A 181 8.74 11.62 -3.72
CA SER A 181 9.67 12.71 -4.08
C SER A 181 9.53 13.18 -5.55
N PHE A 182 8.91 12.38 -6.40
CA PHE A 182 8.66 12.74 -7.80
C PHE A 182 7.33 13.48 -8.02
N PHE A 183 6.53 13.68 -6.97
CA PHE A 183 5.23 14.33 -7.08
C PHE A 183 5.15 15.57 -6.21
N GLU A 184 4.71 16.66 -6.81
CA GLU A 184 4.39 17.87 -6.05
C GLU A 184 3.18 17.63 -5.12
N LYS A 185 3.29 18.09 -3.88
CA LYS A 185 2.20 18.04 -2.89
C LYS A 185 1.63 16.64 -2.67
N ALA A 186 2.45 15.58 -2.82
CA ALA A 186 2.07 14.25 -2.38
C ALA A 186 2.17 14.16 -0.85
N VAL A 187 1.24 13.43 -0.25
CA VAL A 187 1.24 13.13 1.18
C VAL A 187 1.76 11.71 1.36
N PHE A 188 2.99 11.58 1.86
CA PHE A 188 3.53 10.28 2.25
C PHE A 188 3.17 9.99 3.72
N ASP A 189 2.55 8.85 3.97
CA ASP A 189 2.20 8.39 5.31
C ASP A 189 2.17 6.86 5.36
N GLU A 190 3.03 6.27 6.16
CA GLU A 190 3.13 4.81 6.34
C GLU A 190 1.92 4.23 7.07
N ALA A 191 1.17 5.04 7.80
CA ALA A 191 0.04 4.60 8.60
C ALA A 191 -1.31 4.64 7.86
N LEU A 192 -1.35 4.98 6.56
CA LEU A 192 -2.61 5.16 5.81
C LEU A 192 -3.52 3.92 5.85
N VAL A 193 -2.97 2.71 5.69
CA VAL A 193 -3.74 1.47 5.76
C VAL A 193 -4.38 1.32 7.14
N PHE A 194 -3.61 1.59 8.19
CA PHE A 194 -4.10 1.49 9.58
C PHE A 194 -5.13 2.55 9.91
N LYS A 195 -5.01 3.76 9.36
CA LYS A 195 -6.04 4.81 9.46
C LYS A 195 -7.36 4.35 8.84
N GLY A 196 -7.31 3.69 7.69
CA GLY A 196 -8.50 3.11 7.08
C GLY A 196 -9.10 1.97 7.91
N MET A 197 -8.26 1.12 8.52
CA MET A 197 -8.71 0.09 9.46
C MET A 197 -9.41 0.71 10.68
N GLN A 198 -8.86 1.77 11.27
CA GLN A 198 -9.47 2.50 12.38
C GLN A 198 -10.83 3.08 11.98
N ASN A 199 -10.90 3.79 10.85
CA ASN A 199 -12.16 4.34 10.35
C ASN A 199 -13.23 3.26 10.16
N ALA A 200 -12.87 2.08 9.67
CA ALA A 200 -13.79 0.97 9.49
C ALA A 200 -14.29 0.37 10.82
N LEU A 201 -13.49 0.44 11.89
CA LEU A 201 -13.87 0.01 13.23
C LEU A 201 -14.80 1.04 13.91
N ASP A 202 -14.50 2.32 13.79
CA ASP A 202 -15.24 3.41 14.45
C ASP A 202 -16.65 3.58 13.90
N VAL A 203 -16.85 3.44 12.59
CA VAL A 203 -18.18 3.50 11.95
C VAL A 203 -19.14 2.44 12.51
N GLN A 204 -18.63 1.29 12.96
CA GLN A 204 -19.48 0.24 13.52
C GLN A 204 -19.82 0.47 14.99
N SER A 205 -18.92 1.09 15.75
CA SER A 205 -19.19 1.47 17.15
C SER A 205 -20.34 2.47 17.26
N THR A 206 -20.43 3.40 16.30
CA THR A 206 -21.50 4.41 16.23
C THR A 206 -22.86 3.84 15.80
N ASN A 207 -22.87 2.77 15.00
CA ASN A 207 -24.13 2.14 14.55
C ASN A 207 -24.73 1.18 15.59
N ASN A 208 -23.90 0.55 16.43
CA ASN A 208 -24.36 -0.33 17.50
C ASN A 208 -24.94 0.44 18.71
N ASN A 209 -24.61 1.72 18.86
CA ASN A 209 -25.16 2.59 19.93
C ASN A 209 -26.48 3.28 19.53
N LYS A 210 -27.03 2.99 18.34
CA LYS A 210 -28.30 3.56 17.83
C LYS A 210 -29.43 2.53 17.74
N GLN A 211 -29.22 1.33 18.21
CA GLN A 211 -30.24 0.30 18.43
C GLN A 211 -30.47 0.15 19.94
#